data_d9ca926874596fbe731287c47710702c
#
_entry.id   d9ca926874596fbe731287c47710702c
#
_cell.length_a   1.000
_cell.length_b   1.000
_cell.length_c   1.000
_cell.angle_alpha   90.00
_cell.angle_beta   90.00
_cell.angle_gamma   90.00
#
_symmetry.space_group_name_H-M   'P 1'
#
loop_
_entity.id
_entity.type
_entity.pdbx_description
1 polymer ?
#
loop_
_entity_poly.entity_id
_entity_poly.type
_entity_poly.pdbx_seq_one_letter_code
_entity_poly.pdbx_strand_id
1 'polypeptide(L)'
;HPTLIPAIESGWVEKVCAFGGELGMDRYTAARPDIFFTGPDGSLRSNRAAAQVAGLYGMDLFLGGTLQMDYVGNSSTVTNGRLSGFGGAPNMGNASGGRRHTTQAWCEMAPKDGSMASGRKLVVQMMKSSSKFGPGFVPELEAVKIGRKAGMAAAPVMIYGEDVTHVVTEQGIAYLYQAQTPAERTKLLACVAQGTPLGEQVSPADIRDLRKAGCIAYPEDLEIDRSRANKELLAAKTLEEIAEI
;
A
#
# COMPACT_ATOMS: atom_id res chain seq x y z
N HIS A 1 -7.33 -12.41 5.61
CA HIS A 1 -7.43 -12.05 7.03
C HIS A 1 -8.87 -12.33 7.53
N PRO A 2 -9.08 -12.81 8.76
CA PRO A 2 -10.42 -13.14 9.29
C PRO A 2 -11.41 -11.96 9.29
N THR A 3 -10.95 -10.72 9.37
CA THR A 3 -11.82 -9.52 9.27
C THR A 3 -12.57 -9.41 7.92
N LEU A 4 -12.15 -10.17 6.90
CA LEU A 4 -12.86 -10.23 5.63
C LEU A 4 -14.14 -11.08 5.69
N ILE A 5 -14.25 -11.97 6.68
CA ILE A 5 -15.38 -12.91 6.79
C ILE A 5 -16.73 -12.19 6.87
N PRO A 6 -16.91 -11.15 7.70
CA PRO A 6 -18.20 -10.43 7.75
C PRO A 6 -18.60 -9.83 6.40
N ALA A 7 -17.63 -9.29 5.65
CA ALA A 7 -17.88 -8.72 4.33
C ALA A 7 -18.28 -9.78 3.29
N ILE A 8 -17.71 -10.98 3.39
CA ILE A 8 -18.10 -12.12 2.55
C ILE A 8 -19.50 -12.61 2.92
N GLU A 9 -19.75 -12.81 4.20
CA GLU A 9 -21.05 -13.33 4.67
C GLU A 9 -22.23 -12.37 4.42
N SER A 10 -21.95 -11.06 4.37
CA SER A 10 -22.96 -10.04 3.99
C SER A 10 -23.15 -9.89 2.47
N GLY A 11 -22.36 -10.60 1.65
CA GLY A 11 -22.43 -10.51 0.20
C GLY A 11 -21.73 -9.28 -0.41
N TRP A 12 -20.98 -8.51 0.35
CA TRP A 12 -20.19 -7.40 -0.21
C TRP A 12 -19.01 -7.89 -1.04
N VAL A 13 -18.46 -9.05 -0.67
CA VAL A 13 -17.39 -9.70 -1.40
C VAL A 13 -17.94 -10.93 -2.08
N GLU A 14 -18.04 -10.89 -3.39
CA GLU A 14 -18.58 -11.98 -4.19
C GLU A 14 -17.51 -13.01 -4.59
N LYS A 15 -16.29 -12.55 -4.84
CA LYS A 15 -15.16 -13.40 -5.26
C LYS A 15 -13.84 -12.91 -4.66
N VAL A 16 -12.97 -13.84 -4.34
CA VAL A 16 -11.63 -13.60 -3.84
C VAL A 16 -10.60 -14.36 -4.66
N CYS A 17 -9.66 -13.63 -5.27
CA CYS A 17 -8.45 -14.20 -5.86
C CYS A 17 -7.26 -13.91 -4.94
N ALA A 18 -6.85 -14.88 -4.15
CA ALA A 18 -5.73 -14.75 -3.23
C ALA A 18 -4.54 -15.62 -3.68
N PHE A 19 -3.33 -15.22 -3.29
CA PHE A 19 -2.08 -15.92 -3.65
C PHE A 19 -1.46 -16.66 -2.45
N GLY A 20 -2.21 -16.80 -1.41
CA GLY A 20 -1.88 -17.49 -0.17
C GLY A 20 -2.94 -17.21 0.88
N GLY A 21 -2.91 -17.94 1.96
CA GLY A 21 -3.80 -17.78 3.09
C GLY A 21 -3.06 -17.28 4.33
N GLU A 22 -3.81 -16.73 5.27
CA GLU A 22 -3.35 -16.42 6.62
C GLU A 22 -3.82 -17.50 7.60
N LEU A 23 -3.06 -17.64 8.68
CA LEU A 23 -3.43 -18.54 9.76
C LEU A 23 -4.87 -18.29 10.22
N GLY A 24 -5.64 -19.37 10.30
CA GLY A 24 -7.05 -19.32 10.70
C GLY A 24 -8.03 -19.16 9.53
N MET A 25 -7.57 -18.87 8.32
CA MET A 25 -8.43 -18.77 7.15
C MET A 25 -8.55 -20.08 6.36
N ASP A 26 -7.66 -21.05 6.56
CA ASP A 26 -7.59 -22.25 5.72
C ASP A 26 -8.91 -23.03 5.67
N ARG A 27 -9.54 -23.25 6.85
CA ARG A 27 -10.83 -23.95 6.94
C ARG A 27 -11.94 -23.17 6.26
N TYR A 28 -11.99 -21.86 6.47
CA TYR A 28 -12.99 -21.00 5.89
C TYR A 28 -12.85 -20.96 4.37
N THR A 29 -11.65 -20.78 3.86
CA THR A 29 -11.35 -20.79 2.43
C THR A 29 -11.73 -22.11 1.78
N ALA A 30 -11.40 -23.24 2.40
CA ALA A 30 -11.75 -24.56 1.90
C ALA A 30 -13.27 -24.84 1.88
N ALA A 31 -14.00 -24.22 2.81
CA ALA A 31 -15.46 -24.34 2.89
C ALA A 31 -16.20 -23.42 1.92
N ARG A 32 -15.53 -22.45 1.29
CA ARG A 32 -16.13 -21.43 0.41
C ARG A 32 -15.50 -21.41 -0.99
N PRO A 33 -15.52 -22.56 -1.74
CA PRO A 33 -15.02 -22.60 -3.11
C PRO A 33 -15.87 -21.75 -4.08
N ASP A 34 -17.08 -21.37 -3.68
CA ASP A 34 -17.94 -20.40 -4.36
C ASP A 34 -17.37 -18.98 -4.34
N ILE A 35 -16.59 -18.64 -3.34
CA ILE A 35 -15.98 -17.29 -3.14
C ILE A 35 -14.50 -17.29 -3.53
N PHE A 36 -13.74 -18.27 -3.03
CA PHE A 36 -12.29 -18.30 -3.19
C PHE A 36 -11.86 -19.02 -4.46
N PHE A 37 -11.21 -18.27 -5.34
CA PHE A 37 -10.62 -18.82 -6.56
C PHE A 37 -9.40 -19.67 -6.19
N THR A 38 -9.35 -20.90 -6.70
CA THR A 38 -8.15 -21.74 -6.59
C THR A 38 -7.56 -21.99 -7.98
N GLY A 39 -6.23 -22.15 -8.03
CA GLY A 39 -5.57 -22.45 -9.28
C GLY A 39 -5.68 -23.93 -9.66
N PRO A 40 -5.02 -24.35 -10.77
CA PRO A 40 -5.15 -25.70 -11.33
C PRO A 40 -4.76 -26.84 -10.39
N ASP A 41 -3.89 -26.57 -9.41
CA ASP A 41 -3.47 -27.51 -8.37
C ASP A 41 -4.37 -27.51 -7.12
N GLY A 42 -5.48 -26.76 -7.16
CA GLY A 42 -6.40 -26.60 -6.04
C GLY A 42 -5.89 -25.66 -4.94
N SER A 43 -4.73 -25.03 -5.12
CA SER A 43 -4.17 -24.10 -4.14
C SER A 43 -4.43 -22.65 -4.53
N LEU A 44 -4.40 -21.75 -3.52
CA LEU A 44 -4.43 -20.31 -3.75
C LEU A 44 -3.11 -19.80 -4.36
N ARG A 45 -1.99 -20.49 -4.13
CA ARG A 45 -0.67 -20.05 -4.57
C ARG A 45 -0.48 -20.12 -6.08
N SER A 46 -1.10 -21.08 -6.74
CA SER A 46 -1.03 -21.23 -8.19
C SER A 46 -1.81 -20.14 -8.95
N ASN A 47 -2.69 -19.41 -8.26
CA ASN A 47 -3.42 -18.29 -8.84
C ASN A 47 -2.53 -17.18 -9.38
N ARG A 48 -1.29 -17.04 -8.88
CA ARG A 48 -0.40 -15.95 -9.30
C ARG A 48 -0.15 -15.94 -10.79
N ALA A 49 0.18 -17.08 -11.37
CA ALA A 49 0.42 -17.19 -12.80
C ALA A 49 -0.86 -16.97 -13.62
N ALA A 50 -1.96 -17.58 -13.20
CA ALA A 50 -3.27 -17.43 -13.84
C ALA A 50 -3.75 -15.96 -13.76
N ALA A 51 -3.61 -15.31 -12.60
CA ALA A 51 -3.97 -13.91 -12.41
C ALA A 51 -3.15 -12.97 -13.29
N GLN A 52 -1.86 -13.23 -13.47
CA GLN A 52 -1.01 -12.42 -14.34
C GLN A 52 -1.42 -12.56 -15.80
N VAL A 53 -1.65 -13.78 -16.28
CA VAL A 53 -2.08 -14.03 -17.65
C VAL A 53 -3.48 -13.46 -17.93
N ALA A 54 -4.39 -13.57 -16.95
CA ALA A 54 -5.75 -13.04 -17.07
C ALA A 54 -5.85 -11.51 -16.86
N GLY A 55 -4.75 -10.81 -16.59
CA GLY A 55 -4.78 -9.37 -16.35
C GLY A 55 -5.36 -8.97 -14.98
N LEU A 56 -5.55 -9.92 -14.06
CA LEU A 56 -6.14 -9.66 -12.74
C LEU A 56 -5.24 -8.81 -11.81
N TYR A 57 -4.02 -8.47 -12.24
CA TYR A 57 -3.19 -7.46 -11.58
C TYR A 57 -3.57 -6.02 -11.96
N GLY A 58 -4.47 -5.85 -12.92
CA GLY A 58 -5.10 -4.58 -13.26
C GLY A 58 -6.15 -4.19 -12.23
N MET A 59 -5.75 -4.01 -10.97
CA MET A 59 -6.63 -3.61 -9.87
C MET A 59 -6.68 -2.09 -9.72
N ASP A 60 -7.80 -1.57 -9.28
CA ASP A 60 -8.00 -0.12 -9.09
C ASP A 60 -7.32 0.38 -7.82
N LEU A 61 -7.18 -0.47 -6.81
CA LEU A 61 -6.60 -0.14 -5.52
C LEU A 61 -5.58 -1.19 -5.09
N PHE A 62 -4.35 -0.77 -4.81
CA PHE A 62 -3.34 -1.55 -4.13
C PHE A 62 -3.06 -0.94 -2.76
N LEU A 63 -3.23 -1.75 -1.71
CA LEU A 63 -2.83 -1.41 -0.34
C LEU A 63 -1.64 -2.26 0.05
N GLY A 64 -0.52 -1.64 0.37
CA GLY A 64 0.69 -2.35 0.76
C GLY A 64 1.36 -1.77 1.99
N GLY A 65 1.85 -2.65 2.88
CA GLY A 65 2.75 -2.26 3.96
C GLY A 65 4.18 -2.12 3.47
N THR A 66 4.91 -1.12 3.96
CA THR A 66 6.35 -1.00 3.76
C THR A 66 7.07 -0.78 5.09
N LEU A 67 8.36 -1.08 5.13
CA LEU A 67 9.18 -0.91 6.33
C LEU A 67 10.08 0.31 6.23
N GLN A 68 10.41 0.72 5.02
CA GLN A 68 11.29 1.86 4.76
C GLN A 68 10.84 2.60 3.50
N MET A 69 10.89 3.91 3.54
CA MET A 69 10.62 4.80 2.40
C MET A 69 11.68 5.88 2.33
N ASP A 70 12.18 6.18 1.15
CA ASP A 70 13.06 7.32 0.98
C ASP A 70 12.29 8.63 0.84
N TYR A 71 13.00 9.75 0.83
CA TYR A 71 12.41 11.09 0.83
C TYR A 71 11.69 11.46 -0.46
N VAL A 72 11.80 10.64 -1.51
CA VAL A 72 11.05 10.82 -2.75
C VAL A 72 9.95 9.77 -2.94
N GLY A 73 9.75 8.90 -1.93
CA GLY A 73 8.64 7.96 -1.87
C GLY A 73 8.92 6.57 -2.42
N ASN A 74 10.16 6.25 -2.80
CA ASN A 74 10.52 4.86 -3.10
C ASN A 74 10.43 4.02 -1.83
N SER A 75 9.84 2.83 -1.91
CA SER A 75 9.60 1.99 -0.76
C SER A 75 10.32 0.65 -0.82
N SER A 76 10.62 0.09 0.34
CA SER A 76 11.26 -1.21 0.46
C SER A 76 10.91 -1.90 1.77
N THR A 77 10.95 -3.23 1.74
CA THR A 77 10.90 -4.10 2.92
C THR A 77 12.27 -4.69 3.27
N VAL A 78 13.33 -4.21 2.63
CA VAL A 78 14.71 -4.55 2.99
C VAL A 78 15.16 -3.67 4.15
N THR A 79 15.32 -4.27 5.32
CA THR A 79 15.81 -3.62 6.54
C THR A 79 16.70 -4.56 7.32
N ASN A 80 17.75 -4.04 7.96
CA ASN A 80 18.71 -4.83 8.75
C ASN A 80 19.30 -6.02 7.97
N GLY A 81 19.64 -5.81 6.71
CA GLY A 81 20.22 -6.84 5.83
C GLY A 81 19.25 -7.96 5.42
N ARG A 82 17.96 -7.82 5.69
CA ARG A 82 16.95 -8.84 5.40
C ARG A 82 15.89 -8.31 4.45
N LEU A 83 15.49 -9.15 3.50
CA LEU A 83 14.33 -8.94 2.64
C LEU A 83 13.12 -9.61 3.28
N SER A 84 12.05 -8.86 3.48
CA SER A 84 10.82 -9.31 4.12
C SER A 84 9.60 -8.88 3.30
N GLY A 85 8.72 -9.82 2.95
CA GLY A 85 7.42 -9.50 2.35
C GLY A 85 7.46 -8.83 0.97
N PHE A 86 8.47 -9.06 0.14
CA PHE A 86 8.59 -8.44 -1.17
C PHE A 86 7.45 -8.82 -2.12
N GLY A 87 7.12 -10.09 -2.18
CA GLY A 87 5.94 -10.70 -2.81
C GLY A 87 5.45 -10.07 -4.11
N GLY A 88 4.17 -9.80 -4.16
CA GLY A 88 3.48 -9.24 -5.33
C GLY A 88 3.52 -7.71 -5.45
N ALA A 89 4.01 -7.00 -4.45
CA ALA A 89 3.97 -5.54 -4.43
C ALA A 89 4.64 -4.86 -5.66
N PRO A 90 5.79 -5.32 -6.16
CA PRO A 90 6.37 -4.75 -7.39
C PRO A 90 5.47 -4.87 -8.62
N ASN A 91 4.61 -5.88 -8.65
CA ASN A 91 3.68 -6.09 -9.76
C ASN A 91 2.41 -5.26 -9.57
N MET A 92 1.86 -5.30 -8.37
CA MET A 92 0.56 -4.73 -8.05
C MET A 92 0.62 -3.26 -7.66
N GLY A 93 1.76 -2.80 -7.16
CA GLY A 93 1.99 -1.43 -6.72
C GLY A 93 2.39 -0.46 -7.84
N ASN A 94 2.01 -0.71 -9.06
CA ASN A 94 2.30 0.12 -10.22
C ASN A 94 1.07 0.97 -10.56
N ALA A 95 1.16 2.30 -10.43
CA ALA A 95 0.05 3.21 -10.64
C ALA A 95 -0.05 3.73 -12.09
N SER A 96 1.08 3.80 -12.79
CA SER A 96 1.12 4.26 -14.17
C SER A 96 1.34 3.11 -15.14
N GLY A 97 0.65 3.14 -16.29
CA GLY A 97 0.63 2.06 -17.24
C GLY A 97 2.02 1.59 -17.68
N GLY A 98 2.23 0.30 -17.63
CA GLY A 98 3.31 -0.37 -18.33
C GLY A 98 4.63 -0.49 -17.60
N ARG A 99 4.68 -0.29 -16.29
CA ARG A 99 5.92 -0.53 -15.57
C ARG A 99 6.08 -1.99 -15.15
N ARG A 100 7.24 -2.58 -15.45
CA ARG A 100 7.67 -3.91 -15.05
C ARG A 100 6.68 -5.03 -15.40
N HIS A 101 5.97 -5.53 -14.42
CA HIS A 101 5.14 -6.72 -14.52
C HIS A 101 3.66 -6.41 -14.79
N THR A 102 3.33 -5.21 -15.22
CA THR A 102 1.99 -4.83 -15.62
C THR A 102 1.62 -5.57 -16.90
N THR A 103 0.43 -6.15 -16.96
CA THR A 103 -0.03 -6.85 -18.15
C THR A 103 -0.48 -5.90 -19.24
N GLN A 104 -0.47 -6.34 -20.48
CA GLN A 104 -0.99 -5.58 -21.62
C GLN A 104 -2.47 -5.21 -21.39
N ALA A 105 -3.29 -6.14 -20.90
CA ALA A 105 -4.68 -5.89 -20.58
C ALA A 105 -4.85 -4.74 -19.57
N TRP A 106 -4.01 -4.67 -18.54
CA TRP A 106 -4.05 -3.55 -17.60
C TRP A 106 -3.68 -2.22 -18.26
N CYS A 107 -2.65 -2.22 -19.10
CA CYS A 107 -2.24 -1.03 -19.85
C CYS A 107 -3.35 -0.51 -20.78
N GLU A 108 -4.13 -1.41 -21.36
CA GLU A 108 -5.26 -1.06 -22.22
C GLU A 108 -6.46 -0.50 -21.44
N MET A 109 -6.70 -1.02 -20.24
CA MET A 109 -7.76 -0.55 -19.33
C MET A 109 -7.39 0.73 -18.58
N ALA A 110 -6.10 0.98 -18.36
CA ALA A 110 -5.64 2.14 -17.62
C ALA A 110 -5.99 3.43 -18.37
N PRO A 111 -6.53 4.45 -17.67
CA PRO A 111 -6.87 5.71 -18.32
C PRO A 111 -5.61 6.41 -18.82
N LYS A 112 -5.67 6.84 -20.06
CA LYS A 112 -4.54 7.48 -20.76
C LYS A 112 -4.33 8.94 -20.38
N ASP A 113 -5.34 9.57 -19.80
CA ASP A 113 -5.32 10.96 -19.37
C ASP A 113 -4.76 11.20 -17.96
N GLY A 114 -4.46 10.13 -17.22
CA GLY A 114 -3.96 10.21 -15.86
C GLY A 114 -4.98 10.69 -14.83
N SER A 115 -6.24 10.82 -15.20
CA SER A 115 -7.31 11.28 -14.32
C SER A 115 -7.72 10.18 -13.35
N MET A 116 -7.92 10.54 -12.07
CA MET A 116 -8.48 9.64 -11.06
C MET A 116 -9.94 9.26 -11.38
N ALA A 117 -10.68 10.19 -11.95
CA ALA A 117 -12.08 9.97 -12.32
C ALA A 117 -12.23 8.94 -13.45
N SER A 118 -11.22 8.78 -14.28
CA SER A 118 -11.19 7.78 -15.35
C SER A 118 -10.52 6.46 -14.95
N GLY A 119 -10.42 6.16 -13.66
CA GLY A 119 -9.97 4.86 -13.17
C GLY A 119 -8.47 4.73 -12.97
N ARG A 120 -7.75 5.82 -12.69
CA ARG A 120 -6.35 5.73 -12.28
C ARG A 120 -6.21 4.88 -11.02
N LYS A 121 -5.30 3.92 -11.07
CA LYS A 121 -5.01 3.05 -9.94
C LYS A 121 -4.50 3.82 -8.74
N LEU A 122 -5.05 3.52 -7.58
CA LEU A 122 -4.55 3.97 -6.30
C LEU A 122 -3.48 3.02 -5.77
N VAL A 123 -2.31 3.55 -5.47
CA VAL A 123 -1.22 2.82 -4.82
C VAL A 123 -0.96 3.45 -3.47
N VAL A 124 -1.45 2.79 -2.44
CA VAL A 124 -1.38 3.24 -1.05
C VAL A 124 -0.30 2.46 -0.32
N GLN A 125 0.68 3.17 0.24
CA GLN A 125 1.69 2.59 1.10
C GLN A 125 1.40 2.96 2.55
N MET A 126 1.30 1.95 3.40
CA MET A 126 1.11 2.12 4.84
C MET A 126 2.41 1.82 5.56
N MET A 127 2.80 2.69 6.50
CA MET A 127 4.00 2.48 7.30
C MET A 127 3.93 3.25 8.61
N LYS A 128 4.73 2.82 9.58
CA LYS A 128 5.03 3.63 10.76
C LYS A 128 6.08 4.67 10.41
N SER A 129 5.88 5.92 10.82
CA SER A 129 6.89 6.98 10.64
C SER A 129 8.19 6.61 11.36
N SER A 130 8.08 5.94 12.52
CA SER A 130 9.20 5.52 13.35
C SER A 130 8.89 4.19 14.05
N SER A 131 9.93 3.46 14.41
CA SER A 131 9.86 2.20 15.16
C SER A 131 11.02 2.07 16.14
N LYS A 132 11.05 1.01 16.94
CA LYS A 132 12.21 0.70 17.82
C LYS A 132 13.54 0.49 17.06
N PHE A 133 13.48 0.32 15.75
CA PHE A 133 14.66 0.15 14.90
C PHE A 133 15.09 1.45 14.20
N GLY A 134 14.43 2.57 14.49
CA GLY A 134 14.69 3.88 13.93
C GLY A 134 13.57 4.41 13.01
N PRO A 135 13.85 5.51 12.30
CA PRO A 135 12.89 6.13 11.40
C PRO A 135 12.58 5.23 10.21
N GLY A 136 11.30 5.19 9.82
CA GLY A 136 10.84 4.53 8.61
C GLY A 136 11.17 5.34 7.35
N PHE A 137 11.27 6.67 7.49
CA PHE A 137 11.69 7.56 6.42
C PHE A 137 13.20 7.80 6.46
N VAL A 138 13.88 7.53 5.34
CA VAL A 138 15.35 7.56 5.24
C VAL A 138 15.81 8.34 4.00
N PRO A 139 16.99 8.99 4.04
CA PRO A 139 17.51 9.68 2.84
C PRO A 139 17.84 8.71 1.69
N GLU A 140 18.23 7.49 1.99
CA GLU A 140 18.52 6.43 1.02
C GLU A 140 18.10 5.08 1.57
N LEU A 141 17.32 4.31 0.79
CA LEU A 141 16.88 2.97 1.15
C LEU A 141 18.05 2.02 1.42
N GLU A 142 17.92 1.17 2.42
CA GLU A 142 18.88 0.08 2.65
C GLU A 142 18.94 -0.88 1.45
N ALA A 143 17.82 -1.07 0.75
CA ALA A 143 17.76 -1.82 -0.50
C ALA A 143 18.75 -1.32 -1.55
N VAL A 144 18.91 0.00 -1.69
CA VAL A 144 19.86 0.62 -2.63
C VAL A 144 21.29 0.34 -2.21
N LYS A 145 21.60 0.49 -0.91
CA LYS A 145 22.93 0.21 -0.35
C LYS A 145 23.33 -1.25 -0.54
N ILE A 146 22.41 -2.17 -0.26
CA ILE A 146 22.62 -3.61 -0.43
C ILE A 146 22.77 -3.97 -1.90
N GLY A 147 21.90 -3.45 -2.77
CA GLY A 147 21.98 -3.68 -4.22
C GLY A 147 23.31 -3.26 -4.78
N ARG A 148 23.80 -2.08 -4.39
CA ARG A 148 25.13 -1.58 -4.79
C ARG A 148 26.26 -2.48 -4.28
N LYS A 149 26.23 -2.90 -3.01
CA LYS A 149 27.21 -3.79 -2.42
C LYS A 149 27.23 -5.17 -3.08
N ALA A 150 26.08 -5.67 -3.48
CA ALA A 150 25.95 -6.98 -4.14
C ALA A 150 26.19 -6.93 -5.66
N GLY A 151 26.49 -5.77 -6.23
CA GLY A 151 26.68 -5.61 -7.68
C GLY A 151 25.42 -5.88 -8.50
N MET A 152 24.24 -5.67 -7.91
CA MET A 152 22.96 -5.87 -8.59
C MET A 152 22.77 -4.82 -9.68
N ALA A 153 22.29 -5.22 -10.86
CA ALA A 153 21.97 -4.32 -11.96
C ALA A 153 20.83 -3.35 -11.60
N ALA A 154 19.91 -3.76 -10.72
CA ALA A 154 18.86 -2.92 -10.14
C ALA A 154 18.74 -3.22 -8.65
N ALA A 155 18.62 -2.17 -7.84
CA ALA A 155 18.37 -2.34 -6.42
C ALA A 155 16.97 -2.96 -6.17
N PRO A 156 16.79 -3.74 -5.09
CA PRO A 156 15.51 -4.35 -4.75
C PRO A 156 14.54 -3.30 -4.13
N VAL A 157 14.24 -2.26 -4.88
CA VAL A 157 13.17 -1.29 -4.57
C VAL A 157 11.84 -2.00 -4.82
N MET A 158 10.95 -1.93 -3.85
CA MET A 158 9.66 -2.60 -3.91
C MET A 158 8.68 -1.85 -4.80
N ILE A 159 8.45 -0.58 -4.51
CA ILE A 159 7.60 0.31 -5.31
C ILE A 159 8.33 1.64 -5.48
N TYR A 160 8.36 2.14 -6.70
CA TYR A 160 8.96 3.45 -6.99
C TYR A 160 8.03 4.57 -6.56
N GLY A 161 8.60 5.66 -6.05
CA GLY A 161 7.85 6.79 -5.52
C GLY A 161 6.88 7.42 -6.52
N GLU A 162 7.24 7.46 -7.79
CA GLU A 162 6.36 7.96 -8.84
C GLU A 162 5.09 7.13 -9.06
N ASP A 163 5.07 5.87 -8.64
CA ASP A 163 3.90 5.01 -8.68
C ASP A 163 3.04 5.14 -7.41
N VAL A 164 3.60 5.61 -6.30
CA VAL A 164 2.88 5.76 -5.03
C VAL A 164 1.97 6.99 -5.10
N THR A 165 0.68 6.76 -4.89
CA THR A 165 -0.33 7.83 -4.90
C THR A 165 -0.64 8.35 -3.50
N HIS A 166 -0.55 7.50 -2.49
CA HIS A 166 -0.85 7.84 -1.10
C HIS A 166 0.16 7.20 -0.16
N VAL A 167 0.54 7.93 0.87
CA VAL A 167 1.28 7.38 2.01
C VAL A 167 0.47 7.60 3.27
N VAL A 168 0.23 6.53 4.01
CA VAL A 168 -0.50 6.54 5.28
C VAL A 168 0.45 6.18 6.41
N THR A 169 0.47 7.02 7.42
CA THR A 169 1.18 6.78 8.68
C THR A 169 0.24 6.95 9.87
N GLU A 170 0.74 6.71 11.07
CA GLU A 170 -0.01 7.03 12.30
C GLU A 170 -0.28 8.53 12.48
N GLN A 171 0.38 9.40 11.69
CA GLN A 171 0.15 10.86 11.72
C GLN A 171 -1.00 11.27 10.81
N GLY A 172 -1.12 10.64 9.64
CA GLY A 172 -2.12 11.01 8.64
C GLY A 172 -1.81 10.46 7.25
N ILE A 173 -2.39 11.08 6.25
CA ILE A 173 -2.27 10.71 4.84
C ILE A 173 -1.58 11.83 4.06
N ALA A 174 -0.59 11.47 3.25
CA ALA A 174 -0.03 12.34 2.22
C ALA A 174 -0.54 11.92 0.82
N TYR A 175 -1.14 12.84 0.09
CA TYR A 175 -1.71 12.63 -1.25
C TYR A 175 -0.64 12.91 -2.31
N LEU A 176 0.29 11.96 -2.51
CA LEU A 176 1.46 12.14 -3.37
C LEU A 176 1.13 12.36 -4.86
N TYR A 177 -0.05 11.92 -5.29
CA TYR A 177 -0.51 12.15 -6.66
C TYR A 177 -0.71 13.64 -7.00
N GLN A 178 -0.80 14.50 -5.99
CA GLN A 178 -0.92 15.95 -6.16
C GLN A 178 0.45 16.65 -6.35
N ALA A 179 1.54 15.97 -5.97
CA ALA A 179 2.88 16.53 -6.12
C ALA A 179 3.33 16.51 -7.59
N GLN A 180 3.76 17.66 -8.10
CA GLN A 180 4.24 17.83 -9.47
C GLN A 180 5.76 17.62 -9.56
N THR A 181 6.47 17.78 -8.44
CA THR A 181 7.93 17.70 -8.38
C THR A 181 8.39 16.77 -7.26
N PRO A 182 9.62 16.23 -7.33
CA PRO A 182 10.21 15.48 -6.22
C PRO A 182 10.29 16.28 -4.91
N ALA A 183 10.55 17.59 -4.99
CA ALA A 183 10.61 18.47 -3.82
C ALA A 183 9.23 18.61 -3.14
N GLU A 184 8.16 18.78 -3.90
CA GLU A 184 6.80 18.78 -3.36
C GLU A 184 6.46 17.43 -2.74
N ARG A 185 6.82 16.33 -3.37
CA ARG A 185 6.63 14.99 -2.83
C ARG A 185 7.34 14.83 -1.48
N THR A 186 8.60 15.25 -1.39
CA THR A 186 9.36 15.24 -0.14
C THR A 186 8.65 16.07 0.94
N LYS A 187 8.13 17.25 0.58
CA LYS A 187 7.41 18.12 1.51
C LYS A 187 6.12 17.47 2.03
N LEU A 188 5.35 16.81 1.16
CA LEU A 188 4.15 16.07 1.57
C LEU A 188 4.49 14.90 2.51
N LEU A 189 5.54 14.14 2.20
CA LEU A 189 6.02 13.05 3.06
C LEU A 189 6.47 13.57 4.42
N ALA A 190 7.16 14.71 4.48
CA ALA A 190 7.60 15.32 5.73
C ALA A 190 6.43 15.62 6.67
N CYS A 191 5.27 16.00 6.13
CA CYS A 191 4.08 16.30 6.93
C CYS A 191 3.52 15.07 7.68
N VAL A 192 3.74 13.88 7.17
CA VAL A 192 3.27 12.61 7.79
C VAL A 192 4.42 11.80 8.41
N ALA A 193 5.62 12.39 8.49
CA ALA A 193 6.84 11.79 9.03
C ALA A 193 7.28 12.43 10.36
N GLN A 194 6.36 13.00 11.13
CA GLN A 194 6.68 13.69 12.37
C GLN A 194 7.44 12.79 13.36
N GLY A 195 8.35 13.39 14.11
CA GLY A 195 9.25 12.65 15.00
C GLY A 195 10.42 11.96 14.28
N THR A 196 10.65 12.29 13.01
CA THR A 196 11.79 11.81 12.22
C THR A 196 12.58 12.97 11.63
N PRO A 197 13.86 12.76 11.21
CA PRO A 197 14.64 13.80 10.54
C PRO A 197 13.99 14.38 9.28
N LEU A 198 13.12 13.63 8.61
CA LEU A 198 12.32 14.16 7.50
C LEU A 198 11.22 15.10 8.01
N GLY A 199 10.52 14.70 9.07
CA GLY A 199 9.43 15.50 9.64
C GLY A 199 9.90 16.84 10.23
N GLU A 200 11.16 16.93 10.65
CA GLU A 200 11.79 18.18 11.13
C GLU A 200 12.02 19.22 10.02
N GLN A 201 11.92 18.82 8.75
CA GLN A 201 12.14 19.70 7.60
C GLN A 201 10.89 20.51 7.20
N VAL A 202 9.75 20.28 7.83
CA VAL A 202 8.50 20.96 7.54
C VAL A 202 8.04 21.79 8.75
N SER A 203 7.62 23.02 8.48
CA SER A 203 7.13 23.91 9.54
C SER A 203 5.65 23.65 9.87
N PRO A 204 5.17 24.01 11.07
CA PRO A 204 3.75 23.98 11.40
C PRO A 204 2.89 24.84 10.46
N ALA A 205 3.43 25.89 9.88
CA ALA A 205 2.74 26.72 8.89
C ALA A 205 2.53 25.94 7.58
N ASP A 206 3.59 25.30 7.07
CA ASP A 206 3.48 24.46 5.87
C ASP A 206 2.44 23.34 6.05
N ILE A 207 2.41 22.69 7.20
CA ILE A 207 1.42 21.65 7.51
C ILE A 207 0.01 22.20 7.45
N ARG A 208 -0.26 23.37 8.07
CA ARG A 208 -1.59 24.00 8.02
C ARG A 208 -2.01 24.33 6.60
N ASP A 209 -1.09 24.91 5.81
CA ASP A 209 -1.37 25.31 4.44
C ASP A 209 -1.66 24.11 3.54
N LEU A 210 -0.88 23.03 3.69
CA LEU A 210 -1.07 21.80 2.91
C LEU A 210 -2.33 21.03 3.34
N ARG A 211 -2.71 21.06 4.63
CA ARG A 211 -4.02 20.53 5.08
C ARG A 211 -5.17 21.33 4.46
N LYS A 212 -5.10 22.65 4.51
CA LYS A 212 -6.12 23.53 3.90
C LYS A 212 -6.24 23.34 2.39
N ALA A 213 -5.11 23.04 1.72
CA ALA A 213 -5.07 22.74 0.29
C ALA A 213 -5.56 21.33 -0.04
N GLY A 214 -5.80 20.47 0.95
CA GLY A 214 -6.19 19.07 0.73
C GLY A 214 -5.06 18.20 0.20
N CYS A 215 -3.80 18.61 0.35
CA CYS A 215 -2.62 17.84 -0.07
C CYS A 215 -2.21 16.79 0.97
N ILE A 216 -2.63 16.96 2.20
CA ILE A 216 -2.51 16.02 3.30
C ILE A 216 -3.79 16.03 4.12
N ALA A 217 -4.06 14.95 4.85
CA ALA A 217 -5.14 14.89 5.83
C ALA A 217 -4.66 14.21 7.11
N TYR A 218 -5.05 14.75 8.24
CA TYR A 218 -4.88 14.09 9.53
C TYR A 218 -6.19 13.39 9.92
N PRO A 219 -6.17 12.45 10.88
CA PRO A 219 -7.37 11.72 11.27
C PRO A 219 -8.56 12.63 11.59
N GLU A 220 -8.31 13.78 12.22
CA GLU A 220 -9.33 14.77 12.58
C GLU A 220 -10.02 15.39 11.36
N ASP A 221 -9.29 15.53 10.24
CA ASP A 221 -9.83 16.07 8.98
C ASP A 221 -10.76 15.06 8.29
N LEU A 222 -10.68 13.80 8.68
CA LEU A 222 -11.45 12.66 8.14
C LEU A 222 -12.50 12.16 9.17
N GLU A 223 -12.75 12.94 10.22
CA GLU A 223 -13.68 12.59 11.31
C GLU A 223 -13.31 11.27 12.04
N ILE A 224 -12.02 10.89 11.99
CA ILE A 224 -11.52 9.69 12.67
C ILE A 224 -11.16 10.03 14.12
N ASP A 225 -11.84 9.40 15.06
CA ASP A 225 -11.50 9.47 16.48
C ASP A 225 -10.31 8.55 16.79
N ARG A 226 -9.16 9.16 17.06
CA ARG A 226 -7.92 8.42 17.40
C ARG A 226 -8.08 7.54 18.65
N SER A 227 -8.95 7.90 19.58
CA SER A 227 -9.19 7.11 20.80
C SER A 227 -9.88 5.78 20.50
N ARG A 228 -10.60 5.71 19.37
CA ARG A 228 -11.28 4.52 18.90
C ARG A 228 -10.45 3.67 17.94
N ALA A 229 -9.40 4.25 17.34
CA ALA A 229 -8.58 3.60 16.31
C ALA A 229 -7.76 2.38 16.83
N ASN A 230 -7.66 2.20 18.14
CA ASN A 230 -6.97 1.07 18.76
C ASN A 230 -7.89 -0.13 19.07
N LYS A 231 -9.17 -0.05 18.74
CA LYS A 231 -10.06 -1.19 18.92
C LYS A 231 -9.70 -2.33 17.98
N GLU A 232 -9.82 -3.54 18.48
CA GLU A 232 -9.41 -4.71 17.73
C GLU A 232 -10.49 -5.12 16.73
N LEU A 233 -10.23 -4.90 15.44
CA LEU A 233 -11.13 -5.27 14.35
C LEU A 233 -11.47 -6.76 14.31
N LEU A 234 -10.58 -7.62 14.84
CA LEU A 234 -10.82 -9.05 14.92
C LEU A 234 -11.96 -9.43 15.87
N ALA A 235 -12.34 -8.55 16.79
CA ALA A 235 -13.48 -8.76 17.68
C ALA A 235 -14.82 -8.59 16.96
N ALA A 236 -14.86 -7.84 15.86
CA ALA A 236 -16.08 -7.63 15.09
C ALA A 236 -16.52 -8.90 14.36
N LYS A 237 -17.82 -9.19 14.43
CA LYS A 237 -18.45 -10.36 13.78
C LYS A 237 -19.36 -9.98 12.63
N THR A 238 -19.76 -8.71 12.57
CA THR A 238 -20.62 -8.16 11.52
C THR A 238 -20.02 -6.90 10.92
N LEU A 239 -20.56 -6.43 9.79
CA LEU A 239 -20.14 -5.17 9.17
C LEU A 239 -20.53 -3.96 10.01
N GLU A 240 -21.67 -4.03 10.66
CA GLU A 240 -22.15 -2.98 11.56
C GLU A 240 -21.16 -2.81 12.71
N GLU A 241 -20.74 -3.92 13.34
CA GLU A 241 -19.72 -3.87 14.40
C GLU A 241 -18.39 -3.31 13.91
N ILE A 242 -17.98 -3.58 12.64
CA ILE A 242 -16.79 -2.98 12.05
C ILE A 242 -16.96 -1.48 11.87
N ALA A 243 -18.13 -1.03 11.45
CA ALA A 243 -18.42 0.39 11.24
C ALA A 243 -18.49 1.18 12.55
N GLU A 244 -18.79 0.52 13.67
CA GLU A 244 -18.84 1.13 15.01
C GLU A 244 -17.47 1.24 15.70
N ILE A 245 -16.44 0.58 15.18
CA ILE A 245 -15.07 0.64 15.69
C ILE A 245 -14.39 1.93 15.27
#